data_afd53488886333c9f9d00e32109f2e97
#
_entry.id   afd53488886333c9f9d00e32109f2e97
#
_cell.length_a   1.000
_cell.length_b   1.000
_cell.length_c   1.000
_cell.angle_alpha   90.00
_cell.angle_beta   90.00
_cell.angle_gamma   90.00
#
_symmetry.space_group_name_H-M   'P 1'
#
loop_
_entity.id
_entity.type
_entity.pdbx_description
1 polymer ?
#
loop_
_entity_poly.entity_id
_entity_poly.type
_entity_poly.pdbx_seq_one_letter_code
_entity_poly.pdbx_strand_id
1 'polypeptide(L)'
;MSEKSNEKSNEKPNDKTNDKTNGNKSTLPALSKQVSELVLAGSLHHAEQAFSDAVETHGDLAVTEVLASLAPQVTALHLSGFDGGKTSLATLLVPPKAWADSLAFFAATWSDDMIEDDPERVAETLFSHVHGIVFSTDDAERRLDLLAEASASDHGATVFAILFSMAPKEILEVAGEILAKGPYITGQTSSDSDIVPLAIELAKASEDGWDRALFELFPDFRHSGDLADAEFSDDPDDEPKFLQRSTKELLYRLRKQVPSARSAVPKRGARKSIGTGIFS
;
A
#
# COMPACT_ATOMS: atom_id res chain seq x y z
N MET A 1 -42.11 21.02 71.34
CA MET A 1 -41.21 20.29 72.25
C MET A 1 -40.32 19.43 71.39
N SER A 2 -39.03 19.71 71.55
CA SER A 2 -37.84 18.91 71.28
C SER A 2 -37.54 18.61 69.75
N GLU A 3 -36.66 19.35 69.19
CA GLU A 3 -35.16 19.41 69.28
C GLU A 3 -34.49 18.06 69.05
N LYS A 4 -33.66 18.03 68.00
CA LYS A 4 -32.22 17.75 67.89
C LYS A 4 -31.96 17.02 66.56
N SER A 5 -31.02 17.22 65.82
CA SER A 5 -29.69 17.81 65.72
C SER A 5 -29.03 17.23 64.47
N ASN A 6 -28.53 18.12 63.69
CA ASN A 6 -27.27 18.08 62.94
C ASN A 6 -26.44 16.79 62.98
N GLU A 7 -26.10 16.29 61.78
CA GLU A 7 -24.70 15.85 61.53
C GLU A 7 -24.40 15.97 60.04
N LYS A 8 -23.52 16.91 59.73
CA LYS A 8 -22.87 17.07 58.44
C LYS A 8 -21.76 16.02 58.33
N SER A 9 -21.87 15.13 57.42
CA SER A 9 -20.71 14.34 56.92
C SER A 9 -20.26 14.89 55.59
N ASN A 10 -19.15 15.60 55.63
CA ASN A 10 -18.36 16.06 54.50
C ASN A 10 -17.61 14.86 53.93
N GLU A 11 -18.10 14.20 52.89
CA GLU A 11 -17.31 13.32 52.03
C GLU A 11 -16.81 14.11 50.85
N LYS A 12 -15.49 14.35 50.81
CA LYS A 12 -14.73 14.81 49.67
C LYS A 12 -14.77 13.72 48.58
N PRO A 13 -15.13 14.02 47.36
CA PRO A 13 -14.87 13.12 46.26
C PRO A 13 -13.35 13.07 46.00
N ASN A 14 -12.79 11.91 46.16
CA ASN A 14 -11.41 11.57 45.86
C ASN A 14 -11.30 11.45 44.33
N ASP A 15 -10.99 12.56 43.69
CA ASP A 15 -10.71 12.64 42.26
C ASP A 15 -9.33 12.03 41.99
N LYS A 16 -9.32 10.70 41.85
CA LYS A 16 -8.20 9.98 41.28
C LYS A 16 -8.51 9.75 39.79
N THR A 17 -8.45 10.78 39.00
CA THR A 17 -8.25 10.69 37.57
C THR A 17 -6.90 10.01 37.33
N ASN A 18 -6.98 8.73 37.07
CA ASN A 18 -5.86 7.89 36.66
C ASN A 18 -5.39 8.38 35.29
N ASP A 19 -4.36 9.18 35.31
CA ASP A 19 -3.59 9.63 34.16
C ASP A 19 -2.78 8.42 33.61
N LYS A 20 -3.47 7.45 32.97
CA LYS A 20 -2.86 6.27 32.32
C LYS A 20 -2.47 6.50 30.87
N THR A 21 -2.64 7.72 30.34
CA THR A 21 -2.39 8.02 28.92
C THR A 21 -0.94 8.42 28.61
N ASN A 22 -0.07 8.61 29.57
CA ASN A 22 1.29 9.08 29.34
C ASN A 22 2.37 7.98 29.23
N GLY A 23 2.04 6.70 29.52
CA GLY A 23 2.99 5.58 29.42
C GLY A 23 3.26 5.10 27.98
N ASN A 24 2.31 5.29 27.06
CA ASN A 24 2.33 4.64 25.75
C ASN A 24 3.21 5.35 24.69
N LYS A 25 3.44 6.65 24.80
CA LYS A 25 4.16 7.39 23.75
C LYS A 25 5.67 7.12 23.68
N SER A 26 6.29 6.59 24.74
CA SER A 26 7.72 6.30 24.76
C SER A 26 8.09 4.89 24.23
N THR A 27 7.12 4.00 24.14
CA THR A 27 7.33 2.60 23.70
C THR A 27 7.21 2.43 22.19
N LEU A 28 6.36 3.18 21.50
CA LEU A 28 6.12 3.07 20.05
C LEU A 28 7.36 3.37 19.19
N PRO A 29 8.16 4.43 19.45
CA PRO A 29 9.40 4.67 18.70
C PRO A 29 10.44 3.57 18.89
N ALA A 30 10.49 2.95 20.09
CA ALA A 30 11.38 1.82 20.35
C ALA A 30 10.94 0.57 19.57
N LEU A 31 9.63 0.30 19.52
CA LEU A 31 9.06 -0.81 18.74
C LEU A 31 9.27 -0.61 17.24
N SER A 32 9.03 0.60 16.71
CA SER A 32 9.28 0.92 15.30
C SER A 32 10.74 0.70 14.92
N LYS A 33 11.69 1.08 15.77
CA LYS A 33 13.11 0.85 15.57
C LYS A 33 13.43 -0.66 15.59
N GLN A 34 12.91 -1.38 16.58
CA GLN A 34 13.09 -2.84 16.71
C GLN A 34 12.57 -3.57 15.47
N VAL A 35 11.35 -3.27 15.03
CA VAL A 35 10.75 -3.86 13.83
C VAL A 35 11.61 -3.56 12.60
N SER A 36 12.04 -2.31 12.43
CA SER A 36 12.90 -1.93 11.31
C SER A 36 14.20 -2.72 11.28
N GLU A 37 14.86 -2.90 12.44
CA GLU A 37 16.09 -3.69 12.56
C GLU A 37 15.84 -5.16 12.22
N LEU A 38 14.74 -5.76 12.69
CA LEU A 38 14.38 -7.14 12.40
C LEU A 38 14.08 -7.35 10.92
N VAL A 39 13.31 -6.47 10.29
CA VAL A 39 12.99 -6.53 8.86
C VAL A 39 14.25 -6.41 8.01
N LEU A 40 15.12 -5.43 8.29
CA LEU A 40 16.37 -5.23 7.57
C LEU A 40 17.37 -6.39 7.78
N ALA A 41 17.26 -7.11 8.88
CA ALA A 41 18.03 -8.34 9.14
C ALA A 41 17.41 -9.59 8.48
N GLY A 42 16.27 -9.47 7.77
CA GLY A 42 15.56 -10.59 7.18
C GLY A 42 14.78 -11.47 8.19
N SER A 43 14.63 -11.00 9.43
CA SER A 43 13.96 -11.72 10.51
C SER A 43 12.47 -11.40 10.58
N LEU A 44 11.74 -11.58 9.47
CA LEU A 44 10.33 -11.17 9.31
C LEU A 44 9.40 -11.84 10.34
N HIS A 45 9.64 -13.11 10.64
CA HIS A 45 8.83 -13.82 11.65
C HIS A 45 8.96 -13.19 13.06
N HIS A 46 10.15 -12.72 13.42
CA HIS A 46 10.33 -12.03 14.71
C HIS A 46 9.72 -10.61 14.69
N ALA A 47 9.68 -9.96 13.53
CA ALA A 47 8.97 -8.69 13.38
C ALA A 47 7.45 -8.87 13.57
N GLU A 48 6.86 -9.93 13.00
CA GLU A 48 5.45 -10.28 13.22
C GLU A 48 5.18 -10.65 14.69
N GLN A 49 6.09 -11.38 15.34
CA GLN A 49 5.95 -11.68 16.76
C GLN A 49 5.94 -10.38 17.59
N ALA A 50 6.81 -9.42 17.27
CA ALA A 50 6.82 -8.12 17.94
C ALA A 50 5.51 -7.34 17.75
N PHE A 51 4.87 -7.45 16.58
CA PHE A 51 3.53 -6.89 16.36
C PHE A 51 2.47 -7.63 17.17
N SER A 52 2.51 -8.97 17.23
CA SER A 52 1.57 -9.75 18.04
C SER A 52 1.65 -9.37 19.53
N ASP A 53 2.86 -9.28 20.07
CA ASP A 53 3.10 -8.86 21.45
C ASP A 53 2.60 -7.42 21.72
N ALA A 54 2.73 -6.55 20.70
CA ALA A 54 2.25 -5.17 20.78
C ALA A 54 0.71 -5.09 20.74
N VAL A 55 0.05 -5.90 19.91
CA VAL A 55 -1.42 -6.02 19.89
C VAL A 55 -1.93 -6.48 21.25
N GLU A 56 -1.35 -7.53 21.82
CA GLU A 56 -1.76 -8.05 23.13
C GLU A 56 -1.59 -7.02 24.26
N THR A 57 -0.56 -6.18 24.18
CA THR A 57 -0.24 -5.22 25.24
C THR A 57 -0.91 -3.86 25.06
N HIS A 58 -1.03 -3.39 23.84
CA HIS A 58 -1.40 -2.01 23.50
C HIS A 58 -2.57 -1.90 22.51
N GLY A 59 -3.02 -3.03 21.93
CA GLY A 59 -4.09 -3.09 20.94
C GLY A 59 -3.64 -2.78 19.50
N ASP A 60 -4.53 -3.00 18.54
CA ASP A 60 -4.28 -2.88 17.09
C ASP A 60 -3.82 -1.48 16.69
N LEU A 61 -4.36 -0.43 17.33
CA LEU A 61 -4.00 0.96 17.04
C LEU A 61 -2.51 1.23 17.22
N ALA A 62 -1.87 0.60 18.22
CA ALA A 62 -0.44 0.74 18.46
C ALA A 62 0.38 0.17 17.30
N VAL A 63 -0.02 -0.99 16.76
CA VAL A 63 0.64 -1.58 15.58
C VAL A 63 0.42 -0.73 14.34
N THR A 64 -0.79 -0.21 14.13
CA THR A 64 -1.11 0.71 13.05
C THR A 64 -0.22 1.96 13.09
N GLU A 65 -0.01 2.57 14.26
CA GLU A 65 0.89 3.72 14.44
C GLU A 65 2.36 3.36 14.17
N VAL A 66 2.81 2.17 14.57
CA VAL A 66 4.16 1.69 14.26
C VAL A 66 4.33 1.53 12.77
N LEU A 67 3.40 0.85 12.08
CA LEU A 67 3.42 0.66 10.63
C LEU A 67 3.40 2.00 9.88
N ALA A 68 2.62 2.98 10.34
CA ALA A 68 2.61 4.33 9.78
C ALA A 68 3.96 5.06 9.93
N SER A 69 4.76 4.69 10.92
CA SER A 69 6.05 5.32 11.21
C SER A 69 7.25 4.64 10.53
N LEU A 70 7.06 3.46 9.95
CA LEU A 70 8.13 2.75 9.25
C LEU A 70 8.54 3.50 7.98
N ALA A 71 9.82 3.39 7.62
CA ALA A 71 10.27 3.86 6.32
C ALA A 71 9.62 3.02 5.20
N PRO A 72 9.20 3.62 4.07
CA PRO A 72 8.52 2.90 3.00
C PRO A 72 9.25 1.65 2.49
N GLN A 73 10.59 1.67 2.46
CA GLN A 73 11.42 0.52 2.10
C GLN A 73 11.27 -0.63 3.09
N VAL A 74 11.18 -0.33 4.39
CA VAL A 74 11.00 -1.33 5.44
C VAL A 74 9.62 -1.95 5.33
N THR A 75 8.59 -1.13 5.11
CA THR A 75 7.22 -1.59 4.87
C THR A 75 7.15 -2.50 3.65
N ALA A 76 7.75 -2.10 2.52
CA ALA A 76 7.81 -2.93 1.32
C ALA A 76 8.48 -4.29 1.57
N LEU A 77 9.66 -4.30 2.21
CA LEU A 77 10.38 -5.53 2.55
C LEU A 77 9.58 -6.44 3.50
N HIS A 78 8.91 -5.84 4.48
CA HIS A 78 8.11 -6.61 5.43
C HIS A 78 6.91 -7.27 4.73
N LEU A 79 6.13 -6.49 3.98
CA LEU A 79 4.94 -6.97 3.29
C LEU A 79 5.27 -7.97 2.16
N SER A 80 6.42 -7.83 1.46
CA SER A 80 6.85 -8.74 0.40
C SER A 80 7.38 -10.08 0.90
N GLY A 81 7.78 -10.14 2.15
CA GLY A 81 8.41 -11.34 2.70
C GLY A 81 7.43 -12.40 3.21
N PHE A 82 6.12 -12.12 3.19
CA PHE A 82 5.09 -13.09 3.53
C PHE A 82 4.52 -13.70 2.25
N ASP A 83 4.59 -15.01 2.20
CA ASP A 83 3.98 -15.82 1.14
C ASP A 83 2.47 -15.50 1.10
N GLY A 84 1.92 -15.19 -0.08
CA GLY A 84 0.54 -14.73 -0.28
C GLY A 84 -0.57 -15.66 0.29
N GLY A 85 -0.18 -16.79 0.89
CA GLY A 85 -1.07 -17.71 1.58
C GLY A 85 -1.18 -17.51 3.10
N LYS A 86 -0.42 -16.58 3.70
CA LYS A 86 -0.48 -16.32 5.14
C LYS A 86 -0.76 -14.85 5.40
N THR A 87 -1.92 -14.58 5.97
CA THR A 87 -2.29 -13.24 6.42
C THR A 87 -1.38 -12.85 7.59
N SER A 88 -0.61 -11.78 7.44
CA SER A 88 0.22 -11.21 8.51
C SER A 88 -0.54 -10.07 9.21
N LEU A 89 -0.17 -9.75 10.46
CA LEU A 89 -0.72 -8.58 11.15
C LEU A 89 -0.39 -7.29 10.40
N ALA A 90 0.81 -7.21 9.82
CA ALA A 90 1.19 -6.07 8.99
C ALA A 90 0.26 -5.92 7.78
N THR A 91 -0.09 -7.00 7.09
CA THR A 91 -1.03 -6.97 5.96
C THR A 91 -2.42 -6.49 6.38
N LEU A 92 -2.90 -6.94 7.55
CA LEU A 92 -4.22 -6.57 8.07
C LEU A 92 -4.28 -5.12 8.56
N LEU A 93 -3.20 -4.62 9.17
CA LEU A 93 -3.19 -3.37 9.92
C LEU A 93 -2.41 -2.24 9.23
N VAL A 94 -1.75 -2.50 8.09
CA VAL A 94 -1.00 -1.44 7.38
C VAL A 94 -1.92 -0.29 7.00
N PRO A 95 -1.58 0.96 7.37
CA PRO A 95 -2.35 2.12 6.96
C PRO A 95 -2.30 2.32 5.44
N PRO A 96 -3.40 2.76 4.80
CA PRO A 96 -3.47 2.97 3.35
C PRO A 96 -2.31 3.78 2.80
N LYS A 97 -1.99 4.92 3.43
CA LYS A 97 -0.87 5.76 3.00
C LYS A 97 0.50 5.07 3.12
N ALA A 98 0.76 4.36 4.22
CA ALA A 98 2.04 3.67 4.42
C ALA A 98 2.23 2.56 3.38
N TRP A 99 1.16 1.85 3.03
CA TRP A 99 1.17 0.88 1.95
C TRP A 99 1.41 1.54 0.59
N ALA A 100 0.65 2.58 0.26
CA ALA A 100 0.80 3.33 -1.00
C ALA A 100 2.24 3.84 -1.20
N ASP A 101 2.82 4.46 -0.17
CA ASP A 101 4.20 4.96 -0.20
C ASP A 101 5.23 3.81 -0.39
N SER A 102 4.90 2.57 0.00
CA SER A 102 5.78 1.42 -0.12
C SER A 102 5.79 0.75 -1.50
N LEU A 103 4.74 0.93 -2.31
CA LEU A 103 4.55 0.21 -3.58
C LEU A 103 5.70 0.38 -4.57
N ALA A 104 6.27 1.58 -4.71
CA ALA A 104 7.39 1.81 -5.61
C ALA A 104 8.64 1.00 -5.22
N PHE A 105 8.82 0.71 -3.94
CA PHE A 105 10.01 -0.01 -3.46
C PHE A 105 9.98 -1.50 -3.78
N PHE A 106 8.83 -2.05 -4.15
CA PHE A 106 8.75 -3.39 -4.73
C PHE A 106 9.62 -3.51 -5.98
N ALA A 107 9.55 -2.51 -6.87
CA ALA A 107 10.35 -2.47 -8.08
C ALA A 107 11.86 -2.45 -7.81
N ALA A 108 12.31 -2.02 -6.63
CA ALA A 108 13.72 -2.04 -6.24
C ALA A 108 14.27 -3.47 -6.04
N THR A 109 13.42 -4.46 -5.86
CA THR A 109 13.81 -5.87 -5.68
C THR A 109 14.02 -6.60 -7.01
N TRP A 110 13.58 -6.01 -8.14
CA TRP A 110 13.67 -6.64 -9.45
C TRP A 110 15.01 -6.33 -10.14
N SER A 111 15.66 -7.35 -10.65
CA SER A 111 16.84 -7.21 -11.51
C SER A 111 16.44 -6.91 -12.96
N ASP A 112 17.38 -6.39 -13.76
CA ASP A 112 17.13 -6.21 -15.19
C ASP A 112 16.85 -7.56 -15.87
N ASP A 113 17.59 -8.60 -15.50
CA ASP A 113 17.42 -9.94 -16.05
C ASP A 113 16.00 -10.49 -15.75
N MET A 114 15.45 -10.28 -14.54
CA MET A 114 14.08 -10.70 -14.22
C MET A 114 13.05 -10.05 -15.13
N ILE A 115 13.18 -8.75 -15.40
CA ILE A 115 12.26 -8.01 -16.27
C ILE A 115 12.46 -8.39 -17.75
N GLU A 116 13.71 -8.68 -18.16
CA GLU A 116 14.02 -9.08 -19.54
C GLU A 116 13.52 -10.49 -19.85
N ASP A 117 13.73 -11.43 -18.94
CA ASP A 117 13.48 -12.85 -19.16
C ASP A 117 12.01 -13.24 -18.97
N ASP A 118 11.32 -12.66 -17.98
CA ASP A 118 9.94 -13.03 -17.62
C ASP A 118 9.16 -11.86 -16.99
N PRO A 119 8.82 -10.83 -17.79
CA PRO A 119 8.09 -9.66 -17.30
C PRO A 119 6.70 -10.00 -16.77
N GLU A 120 6.03 -11.02 -17.33
CA GLU A 120 4.71 -11.47 -16.91
C GLU A 120 4.76 -12.00 -15.48
N ARG A 121 5.74 -12.82 -15.15
CA ARG A 121 5.93 -13.35 -13.78
C ARG A 121 6.23 -12.24 -12.77
N VAL A 122 6.98 -11.21 -13.18
CA VAL A 122 7.22 -10.04 -12.31
C VAL A 122 5.91 -9.31 -12.04
N ALA A 123 5.07 -9.13 -13.07
CA ALA A 123 3.75 -8.52 -12.93
C ALA A 123 2.81 -9.37 -12.06
N GLU A 124 2.80 -10.70 -12.22
CA GLU A 124 2.04 -11.62 -11.37
C GLU A 124 2.46 -11.53 -9.89
N THR A 125 3.75 -11.37 -9.63
CA THR A 125 4.26 -11.18 -8.26
C THR A 125 3.73 -9.87 -7.66
N LEU A 126 3.74 -8.78 -8.42
CA LEU A 126 3.16 -7.51 -8.02
C LEU A 126 1.65 -7.62 -7.80
N PHE A 127 0.95 -8.30 -8.72
CA PHE A 127 -0.48 -8.56 -8.60
C PHE A 127 -0.81 -9.32 -7.32
N SER A 128 -0.12 -10.43 -7.08
CA SER A 128 -0.33 -11.25 -5.87
C SER A 128 -0.14 -10.43 -4.59
N HIS A 129 0.83 -9.51 -4.58
CA HIS A 129 1.06 -8.61 -3.46
C HIS A 129 -0.10 -7.62 -3.27
N VAL A 130 -0.48 -6.90 -4.34
CA VAL A 130 -1.56 -5.90 -4.29
C VAL A 130 -2.89 -6.57 -3.92
N HIS A 131 -3.23 -7.66 -4.60
CA HIS A 131 -4.45 -8.43 -4.36
C HIS A 131 -4.49 -8.98 -2.93
N GLY A 132 -3.39 -9.56 -2.44
CA GLY A 132 -3.31 -10.12 -1.09
C GLY A 132 -3.50 -9.09 0.02
N ILE A 133 -3.16 -7.80 -0.21
CA ILE A 133 -3.38 -6.72 0.77
C ILE A 133 -4.79 -6.15 0.63
N VAL A 134 -5.23 -5.84 -0.58
CA VAL A 134 -6.54 -5.23 -0.85
C VAL A 134 -7.67 -6.15 -0.41
N PHE A 135 -7.55 -7.45 -0.68
CA PHE A 135 -8.55 -8.46 -0.33
C PHE A 135 -8.21 -9.26 0.93
N SER A 136 -7.31 -8.74 1.79
CA SER A 136 -6.95 -9.39 3.06
C SER A 136 -8.11 -9.49 4.05
N THR A 137 -9.12 -8.65 3.91
CA THR A 137 -10.32 -8.60 4.74
C THR A 137 -11.57 -8.39 3.89
N ASP A 138 -12.75 -8.71 4.44
CA ASP A 138 -14.04 -8.43 3.81
C ASP A 138 -14.50 -6.97 3.98
N ASP A 139 -13.68 -6.11 4.61
CA ASP A 139 -13.98 -4.70 4.83
C ASP A 139 -13.87 -3.90 3.52
N ALA A 140 -15.04 -3.54 2.98
CA ALA A 140 -15.13 -2.80 1.73
C ALA A 140 -14.60 -1.36 1.85
N GLU A 141 -14.79 -0.70 2.99
CA GLU A 141 -14.30 0.67 3.22
C GLU A 141 -12.76 0.68 3.21
N ARG A 142 -12.15 -0.24 3.95
CA ARG A 142 -10.71 -0.42 3.94
C ARG A 142 -10.15 -0.68 2.52
N ARG A 143 -10.81 -1.52 1.72
CA ARG A 143 -10.38 -1.78 0.32
C ARG A 143 -10.37 -0.51 -0.51
N LEU A 144 -11.44 0.28 -0.42
CA LEU A 144 -11.53 1.53 -1.15
C LEU A 144 -10.48 2.54 -0.70
N ASP A 145 -10.23 2.67 0.60
CA ASP A 145 -9.19 3.55 1.15
C ASP A 145 -7.79 3.15 0.68
N LEU A 146 -7.47 1.85 0.70
CA LEU A 146 -6.19 1.33 0.20
C LEU A 146 -6.01 1.69 -1.28
N LEU A 147 -7.01 1.44 -2.12
CA LEU A 147 -6.95 1.70 -3.55
C LEU A 147 -6.90 3.20 -3.86
N ALA A 148 -7.66 4.03 -3.15
CA ALA A 148 -7.65 5.47 -3.30
C ALA A 148 -6.27 6.05 -3.00
N GLU A 149 -5.67 5.70 -1.86
CA GLU A 149 -4.33 6.17 -1.49
C GLU A 149 -3.25 5.65 -2.44
N ALA A 150 -3.32 4.37 -2.83
CA ALA A 150 -2.37 3.79 -3.77
C ALA A 150 -2.44 4.49 -5.14
N SER A 151 -3.65 4.70 -5.67
CA SER A 151 -3.84 5.37 -6.96
C SER A 151 -3.45 6.84 -6.93
N ALA A 152 -3.60 7.52 -5.79
CA ALA A 152 -3.19 8.92 -5.62
C ALA A 152 -1.68 9.09 -5.52
N SER A 153 -0.91 8.03 -5.26
CA SER A 153 0.55 8.09 -5.17
C SER A 153 1.20 8.41 -6.52
N ASP A 154 2.44 8.90 -6.48
CA ASP A 154 3.23 9.24 -7.69
C ASP A 154 3.46 8.02 -8.61
N HIS A 155 3.32 6.82 -8.08
CA HIS A 155 3.59 5.56 -8.78
C HIS A 155 2.30 4.80 -9.11
N GLY A 156 1.17 5.18 -8.53
CA GLY A 156 -0.10 4.46 -8.60
C GLY A 156 -0.55 4.14 -10.01
N ALA A 157 -0.54 5.12 -10.89
CA ALA A 157 -0.91 4.92 -12.30
C ALA A 157 -0.07 3.81 -12.96
N THR A 158 1.25 3.84 -12.78
CA THR A 158 2.16 2.83 -13.36
C THR A 158 1.96 1.45 -12.71
N VAL A 159 1.75 1.39 -11.39
CA VAL A 159 1.47 0.13 -10.68
C VAL A 159 0.21 -0.52 -11.24
N PHE A 160 -0.92 0.19 -11.28
CA PHE A 160 -2.16 -0.38 -11.79
C PHE A 160 -2.10 -0.67 -13.30
N ALA A 161 -1.41 0.14 -14.09
CA ALA A 161 -1.19 -0.16 -15.51
C ALA A 161 -0.41 -1.48 -15.73
N ILE A 162 0.58 -1.80 -14.87
CA ILE A 162 1.27 -3.09 -14.91
C ILE A 162 0.27 -4.23 -14.65
N LEU A 163 -0.57 -4.10 -13.62
CA LEU A 163 -1.55 -5.13 -13.32
C LEU A 163 -2.54 -5.32 -14.46
N PHE A 164 -3.04 -4.24 -15.01
CA PHE A 164 -4.00 -4.25 -16.12
C PHE A 164 -3.40 -4.74 -17.44
N SER A 165 -2.08 -4.61 -17.63
CA SER A 165 -1.40 -5.14 -18.82
C SER A 165 -1.41 -6.67 -18.92
N MET A 166 -1.78 -7.37 -17.84
CA MET A 166 -1.93 -8.82 -17.82
C MET A 166 -3.24 -9.30 -18.46
N ALA A 167 -4.28 -8.44 -18.50
CA ALA A 167 -5.60 -8.75 -19.08
C ALA A 167 -6.18 -7.52 -19.80
N PRO A 168 -5.50 -6.99 -20.83
CA PRO A 168 -5.84 -5.68 -21.42
C PRO A 168 -7.21 -5.69 -22.13
N LYS A 169 -7.64 -6.81 -22.71
CA LYS A 169 -8.97 -6.90 -23.35
C LYS A 169 -10.07 -6.80 -22.31
N GLU A 170 -9.98 -7.54 -21.23
CA GLU A 170 -10.94 -7.53 -20.12
C GLU A 170 -10.99 -6.14 -19.46
N ILE A 171 -9.86 -5.45 -19.35
CA ILE A 171 -9.80 -4.09 -18.82
C ILE A 171 -10.54 -3.10 -19.72
N LEU A 172 -10.40 -3.20 -21.03
CA LEU A 172 -11.16 -2.38 -21.97
C LEU A 172 -12.67 -2.67 -21.92
N GLU A 173 -13.08 -3.94 -21.77
CA GLU A 173 -14.49 -4.31 -21.56
C GLU A 173 -15.05 -3.67 -20.28
N VAL A 174 -14.30 -3.77 -19.16
CA VAL A 174 -14.66 -3.12 -17.89
C VAL A 174 -14.76 -1.61 -18.05
N ALA A 175 -13.84 -0.98 -18.77
CA ALA A 175 -13.87 0.45 -19.02
C ALA A 175 -15.11 0.85 -19.83
N GLY A 176 -15.49 0.06 -20.84
CA GLY A 176 -16.74 0.25 -21.59
C GLY A 176 -17.99 0.11 -20.73
N GLU A 177 -18.01 -0.87 -19.84
CA GLU A 177 -19.13 -1.05 -18.89
C GLU A 177 -19.23 0.09 -17.87
N ILE A 178 -18.10 0.53 -17.31
CA ILE A 178 -18.04 1.66 -16.37
C ILE A 178 -18.54 2.94 -17.04
N LEU A 179 -18.14 3.18 -18.29
CA LEU A 179 -18.62 4.32 -19.06
C LEU A 179 -20.15 4.28 -19.26
N ALA A 180 -20.70 3.12 -19.56
CA ALA A 180 -22.13 2.95 -19.84
C ALA A 180 -23.00 2.97 -18.59
N LYS A 181 -22.52 2.46 -17.45
CA LYS A 181 -23.32 2.16 -16.26
C LYS A 181 -22.81 2.84 -14.98
N GLY A 182 -21.65 3.50 -15.04
CA GLY A 182 -20.93 4.00 -13.87
C GLY A 182 -20.12 2.91 -13.15
N PRO A 183 -19.33 3.26 -12.12
CA PRO A 183 -18.39 2.34 -11.46
C PRO A 183 -19.08 1.28 -10.57
N TYR A 184 -20.38 1.39 -10.35
CA TYR A 184 -21.15 0.44 -9.51
C TYR A 184 -21.70 -0.75 -10.30
N ILE A 185 -20.92 -1.22 -11.27
CA ILE A 185 -21.25 -2.45 -11.99
C ILE A 185 -21.13 -3.65 -11.05
N THR A 186 -22.15 -4.52 -11.05
CA THR A 186 -22.05 -5.81 -10.36
C THR A 186 -21.31 -6.74 -11.30
N GLY A 187 -20.06 -7.04 -10.96
CA GLY A 187 -19.12 -7.78 -11.81
C GLY A 187 -19.52 -9.20 -12.17
N GLN A 188 -20.54 -9.34 -12.99
CA GLN A 188 -20.76 -10.53 -13.81
C GLN A 188 -20.11 -10.33 -15.18
N THR A 189 -18.85 -9.94 -15.20
CA THR A 189 -18.04 -10.15 -16.38
C THR A 189 -17.75 -11.63 -16.44
N SER A 190 -17.88 -12.23 -17.62
CA SER A 190 -17.62 -13.65 -17.87
C SER A 190 -16.14 -14.04 -17.77
N SER A 191 -15.32 -13.16 -17.20
CA SER A 191 -13.88 -13.34 -17.04
C SER A 191 -13.58 -14.09 -15.76
N ASP A 192 -12.82 -15.18 -15.85
CA ASP A 192 -12.24 -15.89 -14.72
C ASP A 192 -11.00 -15.16 -14.16
N SER A 193 -10.72 -13.93 -14.62
CA SER A 193 -9.54 -13.17 -14.22
C SER A 193 -9.77 -12.42 -12.92
N ASP A 194 -8.92 -12.65 -11.91
CA ASP A 194 -8.91 -11.94 -10.63
C ASP A 194 -8.57 -10.44 -10.77
N ILE A 195 -8.12 -9.99 -11.95
CA ILE A 195 -7.79 -8.58 -12.24
C ILE A 195 -9.06 -7.74 -12.38
N VAL A 196 -10.14 -8.31 -12.91
CA VAL A 196 -11.40 -7.60 -13.13
C VAL A 196 -12.02 -7.09 -11.82
N PRO A 197 -12.15 -7.88 -10.75
CA PRO A 197 -12.59 -7.39 -9.45
C PRO A 197 -11.74 -6.22 -8.92
N LEU A 198 -10.42 -6.31 -9.06
CA LEU A 198 -9.51 -5.24 -8.64
C LEU A 198 -9.72 -3.95 -9.44
N ALA A 199 -9.92 -4.07 -10.75
CA ALA A 199 -10.20 -2.93 -11.64
C ALA A 199 -11.51 -2.22 -11.27
N ILE A 200 -12.56 -2.97 -11.01
CA ILE A 200 -13.86 -2.44 -10.58
C ILE A 200 -13.75 -1.74 -9.22
N GLU A 201 -13.04 -2.33 -8.26
CA GLU A 201 -12.85 -1.71 -6.94
C GLU A 201 -11.99 -0.44 -7.05
N LEU A 202 -10.96 -0.41 -7.93
CA LEU A 202 -10.19 0.81 -8.18
C LEU A 202 -11.06 1.94 -8.76
N ALA A 203 -11.90 1.64 -9.75
CA ALA A 203 -12.80 2.62 -10.35
C ALA A 203 -13.80 3.20 -9.33
N LYS A 204 -14.29 2.37 -8.39
CA LYS A 204 -15.12 2.83 -7.27
C LYS A 204 -14.36 3.70 -6.28
N ALA A 205 -13.11 3.36 -6.00
CA ALA A 205 -12.26 4.06 -5.03
C ALA A 205 -11.79 5.42 -5.56
N SER A 206 -11.44 5.52 -6.84
CA SER A 206 -10.85 6.72 -7.45
C SER A 206 -11.05 6.72 -8.95
N GLU A 207 -11.98 7.54 -9.45
CA GLU A 207 -12.17 7.76 -10.88
C GLU A 207 -10.89 8.31 -11.55
N ASP A 208 -10.26 9.32 -10.94
CA ASP A 208 -8.99 9.89 -11.44
C ASP A 208 -7.84 8.86 -11.43
N GLY A 209 -7.79 8.01 -10.40
CA GLY A 209 -6.81 6.93 -10.31
C GLY A 209 -7.00 5.86 -11.39
N TRP A 210 -8.26 5.50 -11.66
CA TRP A 210 -8.65 4.61 -12.74
C TRP A 210 -8.25 5.17 -14.10
N ASP A 211 -8.63 6.40 -14.41
CA ASP A 211 -8.32 7.06 -15.67
C ASP A 211 -6.82 7.17 -15.89
N ARG A 212 -6.06 7.57 -14.87
CA ARG A 212 -4.60 7.63 -14.96
C ARG A 212 -3.95 6.28 -15.24
N ALA A 213 -4.47 5.19 -14.67
CA ALA A 213 -3.98 3.84 -14.94
C ALA A 213 -4.28 3.42 -16.39
N LEU A 214 -5.48 3.74 -16.91
CA LEU A 214 -5.83 3.49 -18.30
C LEU A 214 -4.95 4.29 -19.27
N PHE A 215 -4.73 5.58 -19.04
CA PHE A 215 -3.85 6.40 -19.88
C PHE A 215 -2.39 5.94 -19.83
N GLU A 216 -1.95 5.41 -18.70
CA GLU A 216 -0.60 4.85 -18.58
C GLU A 216 -0.47 3.56 -19.38
N LEU A 217 -1.51 2.72 -19.42
CA LEU A 217 -1.53 1.48 -20.20
C LEU A 217 -1.77 1.76 -21.70
N PHE A 218 -2.75 2.62 -22.01
CA PHE A 218 -3.18 2.96 -23.36
C PHE A 218 -2.92 4.45 -23.65
N PRO A 219 -1.71 4.82 -24.11
CA PRO A 219 -1.32 6.23 -24.24
C PRO A 219 -2.11 7.03 -25.29
N ASP A 220 -2.78 6.35 -26.23
CA ASP A 220 -3.64 6.98 -27.24
C ASP A 220 -5.08 7.15 -26.75
N PHE A 221 -5.42 6.61 -25.60
CA PHE A 221 -6.70 6.75 -24.95
C PHE A 221 -6.83 8.18 -24.39
N ARG A 222 -7.64 9.02 -24.99
CA ARG A 222 -7.73 10.44 -24.62
C ARG A 222 -8.99 10.80 -23.87
N HIS A 223 -10.08 10.06 -24.11
CA HIS A 223 -11.38 10.34 -23.52
C HIS A 223 -12.17 9.03 -23.41
N SER A 224 -13.02 8.95 -22.39
CA SER A 224 -13.98 7.86 -22.27
C SER A 224 -14.88 7.68 -23.50
N GLY A 225 -15.06 8.73 -24.31
CA GLY A 225 -15.76 8.66 -25.61
C GLY A 225 -15.07 7.79 -26.66
N ASP A 226 -13.74 7.62 -26.58
CA ASP A 226 -12.98 6.78 -27.53
C ASP A 226 -13.35 5.30 -27.40
N LEU A 227 -13.81 4.87 -26.21
CA LEU A 227 -14.33 3.53 -25.98
C LEU A 227 -15.69 3.25 -26.61
N ALA A 228 -16.55 4.27 -26.70
CA ALA A 228 -17.87 4.13 -27.31
C ALA A 228 -17.77 3.87 -28.83
N ASP A 229 -16.69 4.35 -29.47
CA ASP A 229 -16.40 4.14 -30.89
C ASP A 229 -15.50 2.90 -31.12
N ALA A 230 -15.01 2.27 -30.06
CA ALA A 230 -14.25 1.04 -30.16
C ALA A 230 -15.20 -0.14 -30.42
N GLU A 231 -15.37 -0.50 -31.66
CA GLU A 231 -15.92 -1.83 -31.99
C GLU A 231 -14.89 -2.87 -31.52
N PHE A 232 -15.22 -3.59 -30.47
CA PHE A 232 -14.44 -4.75 -30.03
C PHE A 232 -14.63 -5.84 -31.08
N SER A 233 -13.57 -6.16 -31.83
CA SER A 233 -13.60 -7.27 -32.75
C SER A 233 -13.29 -8.56 -31.99
N ASP A 234 -14.15 -9.57 -32.17
CA ASP A 234 -13.88 -10.92 -31.68
C ASP A 234 -12.83 -11.66 -32.55
N ASP A 235 -12.33 -11.01 -33.61
CA ASP A 235 -11.34 -11.60 -34.48
C ASP A 235 -9.93 -11.44 -33.85
N PRO A 236 -9.24 -12.56 -33.56
CA PRO A 236 -7.90 -12.52 -32.97
C PRO A 236 -6.83 -11.91 -33.91
N ASP A 237 -7.13 -11.76 -35.22
CA ASP A 237 -6.23 -11.17 -36.19
C ASP A 237 -6.42 -9.65 -36.35
N ASP A 238 -7.46 -9.05 -35.69
CA ASP A 238 -7.61 -7.61 -35.69
C ASP A 238 -6.60 -6.95 -34.73
N GLU A 239 -5.81 -6.01 -35.29
CA GLU A 239 -4.90 -5.20 -34.48
C GLU A 239 -5.69 -4.40 -33.43
N PRO A 240 -5.18 -4.34 -32.16
CA PRO A 240 -5.84 -3.53 -31.13
C PRO A 240 -5.94 -2.06 -31.58
N LYS A 241 -7.12 -1.46 -31.45
CA LYS A 241 -7.38 -0.07 -31.85
C LYS A 241 -6.59 0.96 -31.05
N PHE A 242 -6.07 0.56 -29.90
CA PHE A 242 -5.26 1.41 -29.02
C PHE A 242 -3.83 0.90 -28.94
N LEU A 243 -2.89 1.85 -28.99
CA LEU A 243 -1.51 1.55 -28.66
C LEU A 243 -1.43 1.14 -27.19
N GLN A 244 -1.01 -0.11 -26.94
CA GLN A 244 -0.82 -0.65 -25.59
C GLN A 244 0.67 -0.66 -25.24
N ARG A 245 1.03 -0.15 -24.04
CA ARG A 245 2.37 -0.37 -23.51
C ARG A 245 2.51 -1.80 -23.03
N SER A 246 3.65 -2.39 -23.35
CA SER A 246 3.97 -3.74 -22.88
C SER A 246 4.21 -3.75 -21.37
N THR A 247 3.92 -4.90 -20.72
CA THR A 247 4.23 -5.15 -19.31
C THR A 247 5.68 -4.81 -18.99
N LYS A 248 6.60 -5.23 -19.83
CA LYS A 248 8.04 -4.94 -19.71
C LYS A 248 8.36 -3.45 -19.68
N GLU A 249 7.78 -2.65 -20.59
CA GLU A 249 7.96 -1.20 -20.60
C GLU A 249 7.47 -0.56 -19.31
N LEU A 250 6.28 -0.95 -18.83
CA LEU A 250 5.69 -0.43 -17.60
C LEU A 250 6.53 -0.78 -16.37
N LEU A 251 7.06 -2.00 -16.28
CA LEU A 251 7.96 -2.42 -15.22
C LEU A 251 9.24 -1.56 -15.16
N TYR A 252 9.85 -1.27 -16.32
CA TYR A 252 10.99 -0.35 -16.38
C TYR A 252 10.63 1.08 -16.01
N ARG A 253 9.41 1.54 -16.36
CA ARG A 253 8.94 2.86 -15.96
C ARG A 253 8.78 2.96 -14.44
N LEU A 254 8.15 1.98 -13.80
CA LEU A 254 8.03 1.92 -12.35
C LEU A 254 9.41 1.91 -11.67
N ARG A 255 10.32 1.08 -12.17
CA ARG A 255 11.67 0.98 -11.60
C ARG A 255 12.46 2.29 -11.66
N LYS A 256 12.25 3.10 -12.72
CA LYS A 256 12.87 4.43 -12.83
C LYS A 256 12.31 5.45 -11.84
N GLN A 257 11.08 5.23 -11.36
CA GLN A 257 10.42 6.09 -10.37
C GLN A 257 10.87 5.78 -8.93
N VAL A 258 11.50 4.61 -8.69
CA VAL A 258 12.00 4.25 -7.35
C VAL A 258 13.03 5.27 -6.89
N PRO A 259 12.83 5.92 -5.74
CA PRO A 259 13.83 6.81 -5.18
C PRO A 259 15.14 6.07 -4.97
N SER A 260 16.23 6.57 -5.54
CA SER A 260 17.55 5.93 -5.38
C SER A 260 17.87 5.80 -3.90
N ALA A 261 18.11 4.58 -3.42
CA ALA A 261 18.53 4.32 -2.03
C ALA A 261 19.77 5.11 -1.60
N ARG A 262 20.54 5.65 -2.56
CA ARG A 262 21.68 6.53 -2.30
C ARG A 262 21.30 7.90 -1.75
N SER A 263 20.05 8.36 -1.94
CA SER A 263 19.57 9.63 -1.39
C SER A 263 19.19 9.55 0.08
N ALA A 264 18.96 8.37 0.61
CA ALA A 264 18.51 8.14 1.99
C ALA A 264 19.65 7.92 2.99
N VAL A 265 20.92 7.83 2.55
CA VAL A 265 22.06 7.77 3.47
C VAL A 265 22.29 9.18 4.03
N PRO A 266 22.05 9.43 5.33
CA PRO A 266 22.39 10.73 5.92
C PRO A 266 23.87 10.94 5.68
N LYS A 267 24.23 12.07 5.04
CA LYS A 267 25.63 12.50 4.90
C LYS A 267 26.22 12.48 6.30
N ARG A 268 27.04 11.47 6.59
CA ARG A 268 27.79 11.39 7.83
C ARG A 268 28.52 12.72 7.97
N GLY A 269 28.11 13.52 8.95
CA GLY A 269 28.68 14.82 9.21
C GLY A 269 30.20 14.67 9.27
N ALA A 270 30.89 15.47 8.50
CA ALA A 270 32.34 15.51 8.50
C ALA A 270 32.81 15.61 9.97
N ARG A 271 33.46 14.57 10.45
CA ARG A 271 34.17 14.61 11.74
C ARG A 271 35.11 15.80 11.65
N LYS A 272 34.80 16.89 12.39
CA LYS A 272 35.80 17.94 12.68
C LYS A 272 36.97 17.22 13.35
N SER A 273 38.09 17.19 12.66
CA SER A 273 39.34 16.76 13.26
C SER A 273 39.61 17.71 14.42
N ILE A 274 39.54 17.19 15.63
CA ILE A 274 40.04 17.89 16.81
C ILE A 274 41.57 17.92 16.64
N GLY A 275 42.07 19.10 16.32
CA GLY A 275 43.48 19.32 16.23
C GLY A 275 44.16 19.00 17.56
N THR A 276 45.02 18.01 17.58
CA THR A 276 45.98 17.77 18.61
C THR A 276 47.08 18.87 18.50
N GLY A 277 46.88 19.92 19.25
CA GLY A 277 47.89 20.94 19.47
C GLY A 277 48.14 21.07 20.96
N ILE A 278 49.01 20.25 21.52
CA ILE A 278 49.74 20.55 22.75
C ILE A 278 51.00 19.71 22.68
N PHE A 279 52.13 20.40 22.37
CA PHE A 279 53.42 20.21 22.98
C PHE A 279 54.40 21.16 22.26
N SER A 280 54.64 22.32 22.88
CA SER A 280 55.92 23.04 22.98
C SER A 280 55.86 23.94 24.19
#